data_6b27d404a70951918b8d5840030915b3
#
_entry.id   6b27d404a70951918b8d5840030915b3
#
_cell.length_a   1.000
_cell.length_b   1.000
_cell.length_c   1.000
_cell.angle_alpha   90.00
_cell.angle_beta   90.00
_cell.angle_gamma   90.00
#
_symmetry.space_group_name_H-M   'P 1'
#
loop_
_entity.id
_entity.type
_entity.pdbx_description
1 polymer ?
#
loop_
_entity_poly.entity_id
_entity_poly.type
_entity_poly.pdbx_seq_one_letter_code
_entity_poly.pdbx_strand_id
1 'polypeptide(L)'
;MRDPDALIARAGVRGDPERDQHFLVDNRVLDRLPGYLPDDADTSHVLEIGGGTGGLTDRLLSAAYRVTVVERDPTLAAFLREEFTEEIEADRLSVIEGDALEIELPSFTASVSNLPYGVSSEIAFRLLPAGRPLVLMFQLEFAERMAAAPGTDEYGRLSVT
;
A
#
# COMPACT_ATOMS: atom_id res chain seq x y z
N MET A 1 -4.70 3.54 17.70
CA MET A 1 -4.90 3.75 16.27
C MET A 1 -4.77 5.23 15.96
N ARG A 2 -3.87 5.60 15.06
CA ARG A 2 -3.57 7.00 14.71
C ARG A 2 -4.65 7.55 13.79
N ASP A 3 -5.00 8.83 13.95
CA ASP A 3 -5.96 9.51 13.07
C ASP A 3 -5.27 9.98 11.79
N PRO A 4 -5.79 9.64 10.57
CA PRO A 4 -5.16 9.99 9.30
C PRO A 4 -4.99 11.49 9.09
N ASP A 5 -5.97 12.31 9.48
CA ASP A 5 -5.87 13.76 9.34
C ASP A 5 -4.78 14.34 10.24
N ALA A 6 -4.62 13.78 11.45
CA ALA A 6 -3.54 14.17 12.35
C ALA A 6 -2.17 13.73 11.81
N LEU A 7 -2.07 12.57 11.15
CA LEU A 7 -0.84 12.13 10.49
C LEU A 7 -0.43 13.09 9.37
N ILE A 8 -1.37 13.48 8.51
CA ILE A 8 -1.13 14.45 7.42
C ILE A 8 -0.66 15.79 7.99
N ALA A 9 -1.33 16.28 9.04
CA ALA A 9 -0.97 17.54 9.70
C ALA A 9 0.45 17.49 10.28
N ARG A 10 0.85 16.38 10.93
CA ARG A 10 2.20 16.22 11.50
C ARG A 10 3.27 16.05 10.43
N ALA A 11 2.96 15.35 9.35
CA ALA A 11 3.87 15.21 8.21
C ALA A 11 4.14 16.55 7.51
N GLY A 12 3.31 17.57 7.74
CA GLY A 12 3.46 18.88 7.12
C GLY A 12 3.27 18.87 5.60
N VAL A 13 2.68 17.81 5.07
CA VAL A 13 2.47 17.64 3.64
C VAL A 13 1.01 17.97 3.28
N ARG A 14 0.84 18.55 2.09
CA ARG A 14 -0.47 18.59 1.43
C ARG A 14 -0.40 17.59 0.29
N GLY A 15 -1.44 16.79 0.13
CA GLY A 15 -1.54 15.91 -1.03
C GLY A 15 -1.25 16.72 -2.30
N ASP A 16 -0.29 16.28 -3.07
CA ASP A 16 0.10 16.92 -4.32
C ASP A 16 -0.39 16.05 -5.49
N PRO A 17 -1.49 16.45 -6.15
CA PRO A 17 -2.02 15.71 -7.29
C PRO A 17 -1.02 15.60 -8.46
N GLU A 18 -0.09 16.56 -8.60
CA GLU A 18 0.95 16.52 -9.65
C GLU A 18 2.00 15.45 -9.37
N ARG A 19 2.16 15.09 -8.08
CA ARG A 19 3.03 13.99 -7.63
C ARG A 19 2.28 12.67 -7.40
N ASP A 20 1.02 12.60 -7.82
CA ASP A 20 0.14 11.44 -7.59
C ASP A 20 -0.01 11.07 -6.10
N GLN A 21 0.08 12.08 -5.22
CA GLN A 21 -0.05 11.91 -3.78
C GLN A 21 -1.51 12.13 -3.35
N HIS A 22 -2.25 11.02 -3.30
CA HIS A 22 -3.62 10.97 -2.81
C HIS A 22 -3.67 10.21 -1.48
N PHE A 23 -3.64 10.95 -0.38
CA PHE A 23 -3.72 10.33 0.94
C PHE A 23 -5.13 9.83 1.24
N LEU A 24 -5.23 8.55 1.57
CA LEU A 24 -6.48 7.95 2.00
C LEU A 24 -6.78 8.36 3.46
N VAL A 25 -7.87 9.10 3.65
CA VAL A 25 -8.28 9.63 4.96
C VAL A 25 -9.57 8.97 5.50
N ASP A 26 -10.30 8.23 4.68
CA ASP A 26 -11.51 7.54 5.15
C ASP A 26 -11.15 6.35 6.04
N ASN A 27 -11.32 6.54 7.34
CA ASN A 27 -11.06 5.52 8.35
C ASN A 27 -11.81 4.20 8.07
N ARG A 28 -13.04 4.27 7.53
CA ARG A 28 -13.82 3.05 7.23
C ARG A 28 -13.19 2.22 6.13
N VAL A 29 -12.53 2.86 5.18
CA VAL A 29 -11.81 2.16 4.11
C VAL A 29 -10.50 1.60 4.67
N LEU A 30 -9.71 2.42 5.36
CA LEU A 30 -8.45 2.01 5.98
C LEU A 30 -8.64 0.79 6.90
N ASP A 31 -9.67 0.81 7.74
CA ASP A 31 -9.95 -0.26 8.71
C ASP A 31 -10.36 -1.59 8.04
N ARG A 32 -10.88 -1.52 6.82
CA ARG A 32 -11.31 -2.72 6.05
C ARG A 32 -10.20 -3.36 5.24
N LEU A 33 -9.22 -2.58 4.79
CA LEU A 33 -8.17 -3.08 3.87
C LEU A 33 -7.44 -4.32 4.37
N PRO A 34 -6.98 -4.39 5.64
CA PRO A 34 -6.33 -5.60 6.14
C PRO A 34 -7.24 -6.83 6.14
N GLY A 35 -8.55 -6.63 6.36
CA GLY A 35 -9.55 -7.69 6.41
C GLY A 35 -9.96 -8.27 5.05
N TYR A 36 -9.43 -7.75 3.93
CA TYR A 36 -9.64 -8.35 2.60
C TYR A 36 -8.61 -9.45 2.28
N LEU A 37 -7.57 -9.61 3.09
CA LEU A 37 -6.70 -10.77 2.96
C LEU A 37 -7.51 -12.06 3.25
N PRO A 38 -7.26 -13.16 2.53
CA PRO A 38 -7.86 -14.45 2.84
C PRO A 38 -7.61 -14.87 4.29
N ASP A 39 -8.57 -15.54 4.94
CA ASP A 39 -8.46 -15.96 6.33
C ASP A 39 -7.27 -16.92 6.58
N ASP A 40 -6.87 -17.66 5.55
CA ASP A 40 -5.73 -18.58 5.56
C ASP A 40 -4.43 -17.98 5.03
N ALA A 41 -4.42 -16.67 4.72
CA ALA A 41 -3.21 -16.00 4.24
C ALA A 41 -2.13 -15.97 5.32
N ASP A 42 -0.90 -16.26 4.90
CA ASP A 42 0.26 -16.00 5.75
C ASP A 42 0.50 -14.49 5.85
N THR A 43 0.24 -13.93 7.01
CA THR A 43 0.40 -12.50 7.31
C THR A 43 1.61 -12.21 8.19
N SER A 44 2.55 -13.16 8.28
CA SER A 44 3.77 -13.00 9.08
C SER A 44 4.65 -11.84 8.63
N HIS A 45 4.57 -11.46 7.34
CA HIS A 45 5.33 -10.35 6.78
C HIS A 45 4.56 -9.66 5.64
N VAL A 46 3.91 -8.56 5.94
CA VAL A 46 3.10 -7.80 4.99
C VAL A 46 3.92 -6.68 4.35
N LEU A 47 3.87 -6.60 3.02
CA LEU A 47 4.47 -5.51 2.24
C LEU A 47 3.42 -4.43 1.95
N GLU A 48 3.76 -3.19 2.24
CA GLU A 48 3.01 -2.00 1.84
C GLU A 48 3.84 -1.17 0.86
N ILE A 49 3.31 -0.92 -0.33
CA ILE A 49 3.92 -0.02 -1.31
C ILE A 49 3.23 1.35 -1.22
N GLY A 50 4.03 2.39 -0.97
CA GLY A 50 3.54 3.74 -0.81
C GLY A 50 2.91 3.97 0.56
N GLY A 51 3.73 4.03 1.61
CA GLY A 51 3.25 4.24 2.98
C GLY A 51 2.61 5.60 3.23
N GLY A 52 3.00 6.60 2.43
CA GLY A 52 2.49 7.96 2.54
C GLY A 52 2.66 8.52 3.95
N THR A 53 1.56 8.96 4.56
CA THR A 53 1.56 9.46 5.94
C THR A 53 1.33 8.38 7.00
N GLY A 54 1.29 7.10 6.61
CA GLY A 54 1.22 5.97 7.54
C GLY A 54 -0.19 5.58 7.97
N GLY A 55 -1.23 6.10 7.32
CA GLY A 55 -2.61 5.76 7.67
C GLY A 55 -2.92 4.27 7.54
N LEU A 56 -2.51 3.63 6.44
CA LEU A 56 -2.66 2.19 6.26
C LEU A 56 -1.63 1.40 7.08
N THR A 57 -0.39 1.88 7.15
CA THR A 57 0.67 1.29 7.99
C THR A 57 0.19 1.08 9.43
N ASP A 58 -0.45 2.09 10.04
CA ASP A 58 -1.00 2.02 11.40
C ASP A 58 -2.07 0.91 11.54
N ARG A 59 -2.93 0.72 10.53
CA ARG A 59 -3.95 -0.35 10.54
C ARG A 59 -3.33 -1.73 10.43
N LEU A 60 -2.34 -1.88 9.56
CA LEU A 60 -1.61 -3.15 9.43
C LEU A 60 -0.90 -3.53 10.74
N LEU A 61 -0.23 -2.57 11.37
CA LEU A 61 0.41 -2.77 12.67
C LEU A 61 -0.58 -3.07 13.79
N SER A 62 -1.76 -2.43 13.77
CA SER A 62 -2.85 -2.69 14.72
C SER A 62 -3.48 -4.08 14.54
N ALA A 63 -3.46 -4.63 13.33
CA ALA A 63 -3.86 -6.01 13.04
C ALA A 63 -2.78 -7.05 13.41
N ALA A 64 -1.71 -6.64 14.10
CA ALA A 64 -0.60 -7.47 14.57
C ALA A 64 0.30 -8.04 13.46
N TYR A 65 0.31 -7.45 12.27
CA TYR A 65 1.24 -7.82 11.22
C TYR A 65 2.64 -7.25 11.47
N ARG A 66 3.67 -7.95 10.96
CA ARG A 66 4.96 -7.33 10.71
C ARG A 66 4.92 -6.69 9.33
N VAL A 67 5.32 -5.44 9.23
CA VAL A 67 5.14 -4.64 8.02
C VAL A 67 6.49 -4.17 7.48
N THR A 68 6.68 -4.29 6.18
CA THR A 68 7.71 -3.53 5.46
C THR A 68 7.02 -2.55 4.54
N VAL A 69 7.35 -1.27 4.69
CA VAL A 69 6.89 -0.18 3.83
C VAL A 69 7.99 0.16 2.85
N VAL A 70 7.65 0.25 1.56
CA VAL A 70 8.50 0.86 0.53
C VAL A 70 7.91 2.21 0.17
N GLU A 71 8.63 3.30 0.48
CA GLU A 71 8.18 4.67 0.23
C GLU A 71 9.20 5.41 -0.66
N ARG A 72 8.71 5.97 -1.76
CA ARG A 72 9.56 6.65 -2.73
C ARG A 72 9.94 8.07 -2.33
N ASP A 73 9.05 8.78 -1.65
CA ASP A 73 9.29 10.15 -1.22
C ASP A 73 10.18 10.15 0.05
N PRO A 74 11.40 10.73 0.00
CA PRO A 74 12.32 10.72 1.13
C PRO A 74 11.78 11.47 2.34
N THR A 75 10.93 12.48 2.13
CA THR A 75 10.30 13.25 3.22
C THR A 75 9.29 12.39 3.97
N LEU A 76 8.46 11.65 3.22
CA LEU A 76 7.49 10.72 3.81
C LEU A 76 8.18 9.52 4.45
N ALA A 77 9.23 8.97 3.83
CA ALA A 77 10.02 7.89 4.42
C ALA A 77 10.67 8.30 5.74
N ALA A 78 11.20 9.52 5.83
CA ALA A 78 11.74 10.08 7.06
C ALA A 78 10.66 10.29 8.13
N PHE A 79 9.51 10.84 7.73
CA PHE A 79 8.36 11.01 8.61
C PHE A 79 7.87 9.66 9.17
N LEU A 80 7.73 8.63 8.34
CA LEU A 80 7.33 7.29 8.80
C LEU A 80 8.31 6.72 9.83
N ARG A 81 9.60 6.89 9.62
CA ARG A 81 10.62 6.43 10.59
C ARG A 81 10.52 7.15 11.93
N GLU A 82 10.21 8.44 11.93
CA GLU A 82 10.03 9.24 13.15
C GLU A 82 8.71 8.90 13.84
N GLU A 83 7.60 8.88 13.10
CA GLU A 83 6.25 8.66 13.63
C GLU A 83 6.06 7.26 14.23
N PHE A 84 6.74 6.26 13.67
CA PHE A 84 6.62 4.84 14.05
C PHE A 84 7.91 4.29 14.71
N THR A 85 8.65 5.13 15.41
CA THR A 85 9.92 4.75 16.05
C THR A 85 9.75 3.53 16.96
N GLU A 86 8.69 3.48 17.78
CA GLU A 86 8.43 2.39 18.70
C GLU A 86 8.20 1.06 17.99
N GLU A 87 7.46 1.07 16.87
CA GLU A 87 7.20 -0.12 16.07
C GLU A 87 8.45 -0.61 15.32
N ILE A 88 9.32 0.32 14.94
CA ILE A 88 10.62 -0.01 14.32
C ILE A 88 11.58 -0.62 15.36
N GLU A 89 11.68 -0.03 16.55
CA GLU A 89 12.50 -0.56 17.64
C GLU A 89 12.02 -1.93 18.12
N ALA A 90 10.72 -2.19 18.02
CA ALA A 90 10.11 -3.49 18.33
C ALA A 90 10.22 -4.51 17.15
N ASP A 91 10.94 -4.20 16.06
CA ASP A 91 11.09 -5.03 14.86
C ASP A 91 9.74 -5.41 14.19
N ARG A 92 8.72 -4.54 14.35
CA ARG A 92 7.41 -4.71 13.75
C ARG A 92 7.24 -3.94 12.44
N LEU A 93 8.01 -2.87 12.25
CA LEU A 93 8.02 -2.06 11.04
C LEU A 93 9.43 -1.89 10.49
N SER A 94 9.54 -2.00 9.18
CA SER A 94 10.73 -1.59 8.42
C SER A 94 10.32 -0.59 7.34
N VAL A 95 11.04 0.51 7.20
CA VAL A 95 10.79 1.54 6.17
C VAL A 95 11.97 1.59 5.22
N ILE A 96 11.74 1.19 3.98
CA ILE A 96 12.68 1.23 2.87
C ILE A 96 12.35 2.45 2.01
N GLU A 97 13.30 3.37 1.89
CA GLU A 97 13.21 4.48 0.96
C GLU A 97 13.64 4.00 -0.44
N GLY A 98 12.76 4.13 -1.42
CA GLY A 98 13.06 3.74 -2.78
C GLY A 98 11.83 3.64 -3.68
N ASP A 99 12.09 3.63 -4.99
CA ASP A 99 11.05 3.39 -5.97
C ASP A 99 10.78 1.89 -6.09
N ALA A 100 9.56 1.47 -5.78
CA ALA A 100 9.14 0.08 -5.86
C ALA A 100 9.28 -0.54 -7.27
N LEU A 101 9.41 0.28 -8.31
CA LEU A 101 9.68 -0.18 -9.67
C LEU A 101 11.16 -0.43 -9.95
N GLU A 102 12.06 0.17 -9.17
CA GLU A 102 13.51 0.14 -9.43
C GLU A 102 14.27 -0.77 -8.46
N ILE A 103 13.92 -0.72 -7.16
CA ILE A 103 14.61 -1.48 -6.13
C ILE A 103 14.28 -2.98 -6.20
N GLU A 104 15.14 -3.83 -5.69
CA GLU A 104 14.78 -5.20 -5.36
C GLU A 104 13.75 -5.18 -4.23
N LEU A 105 12.56 -5.75 -4.48
CA LEU A 105 11.51 -5.80 -3.46
C LEU A 105 11.91 -6.76 -2.33
N PRO A 106 11.66 -6.39 -1.07
CA PRO A 106 11.88 -7.28 0.05
C PRO A 106 10.98 -8.53 -0.09
N SER A 107 11.39 -9.62 0.55
CA SER A 107 10.53 -10.80 0.66
C SER A 107 9.27 -10.47 1.46
N PHE A 108 8.13 -10.99 1.05
CA PHE A 108 6.86 -10.80 1.74
C PHE A 108 5.96 -12.04 1.61
N THR A 109 5.01 -12.18 2.50
CA THR A 109 4.02 -13.27 2.50
C THR A 109 2.65 -12.83 2.01
N ALA A 110 2.35 -11.54 2.14
CA ALA A 110 1.17 -10.88 1.59
C ALA A 110 1.49 -9.40 1.30
N SER A 111 0.69 -8.74 0.45
CA SER A 111 0.80 -7.28 0.27
C SER A 111 -0.56 -6.61 0.42
N VAL A 112 -0.58 -5.48 1.14
CA VAL A 112 -1.75 -4.61 1.27
C VAL A 112 -1.29 -3.19 1.00
N SER A 113 -1.79 -2.55 -0.06
CA SER A 113 -1.28 -1.26 -0.50
C SER A 113 -2.36 -0.37 -1.09
N ASN A 114 -2.28 0.92 -0.78
CA ASN A 114 -2.99 1.98 -1.50
C ASN A 114 -2.03 2.59 -2.52
N LEU A 115 -2.06 2.07 -3.75
CA LEU A 115 -1.05 2.38 -4.76
C LEU A 115 -1.20 3.79 -5.34
N PRO A 116 -0.08 4.48 -5.66
CA PRO A 116 -0.10 5.67 -6.49
C PRO A 116 -0.74 5.37 -7.86
N TYR A 117 -1.68 6.20 -8.29
CA TYR A 117 -2.52 5.88 -9.45
C TYR A 117 -1.74 5.79 -10.77
N GLY A 118 -0.76 6.68 -10.97
CA GLY A 118 0.02 6.74 -12.20
C GLY A 118 0.91 5.54 -12.49
N VAL A 119 1.23 4.74 -11.46
CA VAL A 119 2.14 3.57 -11.57
C VAL A 119 1.53 2.28 -10.99
N SER A 120 0.24 2.31 -10.68
CA SER A 120 -0.43 1.20 -10.00
C SER A 120 -0.42 -0.10 -10.80
N SER A 121 -0.53 -0.02 -12.13
CA SER A 121 -0.47 -1.18 -13.02
C SER A 121 0.90 -1.83 -13.03
N GLU A 122 1.95 -1.03 -13.16
CA GLU A 122 3.33 -1.50 -13.20
C GLU A 122 3.70 -2.18 -11.88
N ILE A 123 3.30 -1.58 -10.75
CA ILE A 123 3.52 -2.16 -9.41
C ILE A 123 2.76 -3.47 -9.27
N ALA A 124 1.48 -3.52 -9.68
CA ALA A 124 0.69 -4.75 -9.62
C ALA A 124 1.35 -5.88 -10.43
N PHE A 125 1.76 -5.62 -11.68
CA PHE A 125 2.46 -6.61 -12.50
C PHE A 125 3.81 -7.04 -11.93
N ARG A 126 4.45 -6.20 -11.13
CA ARG A 126 5.69 -6.55 -10.43
C ARG A 126 5.45 -7.44 -9.21
N LEU A 127 4.31 -7.28 -8.52
CA LEU A 127 3.95 -8.09 -7.35
C LEU A 127 3.34 -9.45 -7.72
N LEU A 128 2.56 -9.53 -8.80
CA LEU A 128 1.84 -10.74 -9.21
C LEU A 128 2.72 -12.00 -9.33
N PRO A 129 3.96 -11.94 -9.91
CA PRO A 129 4.81 -13.13 -10.03
C PRO A 129 5.23 -13.76 -8.69
N ALA A 130 5.10 -13.04 -7.57
CA ALA A 130 5.38 -13.59 -6.25
C ALA A 130 4.39 -14.68 -5.83
N GLY A 131 3.21 -14.76 -6.47
CA GLY A 131 2.17 -15.76 -6.17
C GLY A 131 1.66 -15.66 -4.73
N ARG A 132 1.65 -14.46 -4.16
CA ARG A 132 1.19 -14.17 -2.80
C ARG A 132 -0.15 -13.44 -2.82
N PRO A 133 -0.96 -13.52 -1.75
CA PRO A 133 -2.16 -12.70 -1.60
C PRO A 133 -1.84 -11.21 -1.71
N LEU A 134 -2.60 -10.49 -2.54
CA LEU A 134 -2.46 -9.07 -2.77
C LEU A 134 -3.80 -8.36 -2.54
N VAL A 135 -3.81 -7.33 -1.71
CA VAL A 135 -4.92 -6.38 -1.54
C VAL A 135 -4.44 -5.02 -2.00
N LEU A 136 -4.82 -4.63 -3.20
CA LEU A 136 -4.34 -3.42 -3.85
C LEU A 136 -5.51 -2.50 -4.15
N MET A 137 -5.41 -1.23 -3.74
CA MET A 137 -6.36 -0.20 -4.16
C MET A 137 -5.96 0.40 -5.49
N PHE A 138 -6.94 0.51 -6.38
CA PHE A 138 -6.83 1.12 -7.70
C PHE A 138 -7.91 2.18 -7.89
N GLN A 139 -7.74 3.03 -8.91
CA GLN A 139 -8.86 3.79 -9.44
C GLN A 139 -9.95 2.84 -9.97
N LEU A 140 -11.21 3.25 -9.84
CA LEU A 140 -12.37 2.42 -10.17
C LEU A 140 -12.30 1.90 -11.61
N GLU A 141 -12.00 2.77 -12.56
CA GLU A 141 -11.91 2.44 -13.98
C GLU A 141 -10.84 1.38 -14.29
N PHE A 142 -9.74 1.40 -13.55
CA PHE A 142 -8.70 0.39 -13.69
C PHE A 142 -9.16 -0.96 -13.11
N ALA A 143 -9.79 -0.93 -11.94
CA ALA A 143 -10.33 -2.13 -11.29
C ALA A 143 -11.44 -2.78 -12.14
N GLU A 144 -12.32 -1.98 -12.74
CA GLU A 144 -13.37 -2.45 -13.66
C GLU A 144 -12.78 -3.16 -14.88
N ARG A 145 -11.71 -2.62 -15.46
CA ARG A 145 -11.00 -3.26 -16.56
C ARG A 145 -10.34 -4.59 -16.16
N MET A 146 -9.80 -4.68 -14.94
CA MET A 146 -9.25 -5.94 -14.42
C MET A 146 -10.33 -6.99 -14.22
N ALA A 147 -11.51 -6.59 -13.76
CA ALA A 147 -12.63 -7.49 -13.46
C ALA A 147 -13.57 -7.72 -14.65
N ALA A 148 -13.30 -7.12 -15.81
CA ALA A 148 -14.20 -7.16 -16.96
C ALA A 148 -14.40 -8.57 -17.49
N ALA A 149 -15.66 -8.92 -17.81
CA ALA A 149 -16.01 -10.21 -18.39
C ALA A 149 -15.77 -10.24 -19.91
N PRO A 150 -15.46 -11.41 -20.48
CA PRO A 150 -15.36 -11.57 -21.94
C PRO A 150 -16.60 -11.05 -22.67
N GLY A 151 -16.38 -10.20 -23.69
CA GLY A 151 -17.46 -9.63 -24.50
C GLY A 151 -17.97 -8.26 -24.03
N THR A 152 -17.40 -7.68 -23.00
CA THR A 152 -17.63 -6.27 -22.63
C THR A 152 -16.60 -5.34 -23.28
N ASP A 153 -16.91 -4.05 -23.38
CA ASP A 153 -16.02 -3.05 -24.00
C ASP A 153 -14.73 -2.84 -23.17
N GLU A 154 -14.79 -3.08 -21.87
CA GLU A 154 -13.67 -2.97 -20.93
C GLU A 154 -12.74 -4.19 -20.95
N TYR A 155 -13.20 -5.31 -21.54
CA TYR A 155 -12.43 -6.55 -21.58
C TYR A 155 -11.18 -6.41 -22.46
N GLY A 156 -10.04 -6.71 -21.88
CA GLY A 156 -8.77 -6.58 -22.59
C GLY A 156 -7.62 -7.31 -21.89
N ARG A 157 -6.40 -6.88 -22.19
CA ARG A 157 -5.19 -7.50 -21.64
C ARG A 157 -5.20 -7.58 -20.11
N LEU A 158 -5.70 -6.55 -19.42
CA LEU A 158 -5.78 -6.52 -17.95
C LEU A 158 -6.74 -7.55 -17.37
N SER A 159 -7.75 -7.98 -18.14
CA SER A 159 -8.78 -8.91 -17.68
C SER A 159 -8.36 -10.38 -17.81
N VAL A 160 -7.29 -10.68 -18.56
CA VAL A 160 -6.81 -12.05 -18.83
C VAL A 160 -5.46 -12.37 -18.18
N THR A 161 -4.88 -11.40 -17.47
CA THR A 161 -3.60 -11.57 -16.78
C THR A 161 -3.83 -11.84 -15.32
#